data_5fe4bb1a733526eddc441fe3b064fa5a
#
_entry.id   5fe4bb1a733526eddc441fe3b064fa5a
#
_cell.length_a   1.000
_cell.length_b   1.000
_cell.length_c   1.000
_cell.angle_alpha   90.00
_cell.angle_beta   90.00
_cell.angle_gamma   90.00
#
_symmetry.space_group_name_H-M   'P 1'
#
loop_
_entity.id
_entity.type
_entity.pdbx_description
1 polymer ?
#
loop_
_entity_poly.entity_id
_entity_poly.type
_entity_poly.pdbx_seq_one_letter_code
_entity_poly.pdbx_strand_id
1 'polypeptide(L)'
;VAALTWQEFPDCDQVIVEFATADGAPSIDPPTASSEFMRRVSVLRVRFGLEVTATALSDQLIDSALTERAYVVRGLDGQFFIDLHLANTAEARMTTQSSPGRLIVDLRSGGDPYPATPAVADLTVVVEPVPGLVSYPLTISGYSRHFEANVIARLRADGNPETQAVTTATDWTETWGEFTFDIPTGPEGRVELFVGQESPRDGSEEGVYLALEAGGPA
;
A
#
# COMPACT_ATOMS: atom_id res chain seq x y z
N VAL A 1 13.55 -9.07 -3.62
CA VAL A 1 13.71 -8.81 -2.18
C VAL A 1 13.87 -10.13 -1.45
N ALA A 2 14.96 -10.31 -0.69
CA ALA A 2 15.25 -11.54 0.04
C ALA A 2 14.76 -11.49 1.49
N ALA A 3 14.99 -10.37 2.16
CA ALA A 3 14.59 -10.17 3.54
C ALA A 3 14.34 -8.68 3.83
N LEU A 4 13.57 -8.44 4.86
CA LEU A 4 13.38 -7.14 5.47
C LEU A 4 13.58 -7.32 6.98
N THR A 5 14.46 -6.51 7.54
CA THR A 5 14.73 -6.45 8.98
C THR A 5 14.63 -5.02 9.45
N TRP A 6 14.44 -4.81 10.75
CA TRP A 6 14.42 -3.47 11.33
C TRP A 6 15.14 -3.43 12.66
N GLN A 7 15.60 -2.25 13.02
CA GLN A 7 16.21 -1.96 14.30
C GLN A 7 15.67 -0.63 14.81
N GLU A 8 15.27 -0.62 16.06
CA GLU A 8 14.80 0.58 16.74
C GLU A 8 15.95 1.17 17.56
N PHE A 9 16.20 2.47 17.36
CA PHE A 9 17.19 3.25 18.11
C PHE A 9 16.46 4.37 18.85
N PRO A 10 17.08 5.00 19.86
CA PRO A 10 16.43 6.06 20.65
C PRO A 10 15.88 7.22 19.80
N ASP A 11 16.52 7.54 18.67
CA ASP A 11 16.18 8.71 17.82
C ASP A 11 15.74 8.32 16.40
N CYS A 12 15.74 7.04 16.05
CA CYS A 12 15.37 6.59 14.69
C CYS A 12 15.01 5.12 14.64
N ASP A 13 14.15 4.77 13.67
CA ASP A 13 13.98 3.40 13.20
C ASP A 13 14.81 3.21 11.93
N GLN A 14 15.43 2.07 11.82
CA GLN A 14 16.14 1.68 10.61
C GLN A 14 15.50 0.43 9.99
N VAL A 15 15.01 0.57 8.76
CA VAL A 15 14.50 -0.54 7.96
C VAL A 15 15.55 -0.94 6.95
N ILE A 16 15.93 -2.22 6.94
CA ILE A 16 16.98 -2.77 6.08
C ILE A 16 16.33 -3.77 5.13
N VAL A 17 16.46 -3.51 3.83
CA VAL A 17 16.01 -4.41 2.76
C VAL A 17 17.23 -5.12 2.17
N GLU A 18 17.24 -6.45 2.21
CA GLU A 18 18.30 -7.29 1.68
C GLU A 18 17.88 -7.88 0.33
N PHE A 19 18.84 -8.00 -0.58
CA PHE A 19 18.62 -8.51 -1.91
C PHE A 19 19.46 -9.77 -2.15
N ALA A 20 18.88 -10.67 -2.96
CA ALA A 20 19.54 -11.88 -3.41
C ALA A 20 19.50 -11.99 -4.93
N THR A 21 20.46 -12.68 -5.47
CA THR A 21 20.49 -13.11 -6.87
C THR A 21 19.48 -14.24 -7.12
N ALA A 22 19.21 -14.60 -8.37
CA ALA A 22 18.23 -15.61 -8.72
C ALA A 22 18.53 -17.01 -8.17
N ASP A 23 19.79 -17.30 -7.87
CA ASP A 23 20.25 -18.55 -7.23
C ASP A 23 20.20 -18.50 -5.68
N GLY A 24 19.72 -17.40 -5.12
CA GLY A 24 19.53 -17.19 -3.68
C GLY A 24 20.80 -16.72 -2.94
N ALA A 25 21.91 -16.48 -3.61
CA ALA A 25 23.07 -15.89 -2.98
C ALA A 25 22.84 -14.40 -2.67
N PRO A 26 23.41 -13.83 -1.60
CA PRO A 26 23.32 -12.41 -1.33
C PRO A 26 23.82 -11.59 -2.54
N SER A 27 23.03 -10.59 -2.93
CA SER A 27 23.46 -9.65 -3.99
C SER A 27 24.71 -8.88 -3.54
N ILE A 28 25.63 -8.60 -4.47
CA ILE A 28 26.80 -7.79 -4.17
C ILE A 28 26.40 -6.32 -4.05
N ASP A 29 25.62 -5.83 -5.02
CA ASP A 29 25.16 -4.46 -5.06
C ASP A 29 23.64 -4.39 -4.86
N PRO A 30 23.11 -3.33 -4.21
CA PRO A 30 21.69 -3.10 -4.14
C PRO A 30 21.15 -2.67 -5.52
N PRO A 31 19.87 -2.91 -5.80
CA PRO A 31 19.20 -2.36 -6.97
C PRO A 31 19.11 -0.83 -6.91
N THR A 32 18.83 -0.21 -8.05
CA THR A 32 18.42 1.18 -8.05
C THR A 32 17.11 1.34 -7.28
N ALA A 33 17.02 2.41 -6.48
CA ALA A 33 15.82 2.68 -5.71
C ALA A 33 15.60 4.19 -5.53
N SER A 34 14.33 4.55 -5.36
CA SER A 34 13.90 5.90 -4.98
C SER A 34 12.88 5.84 -3.88
N SER A 35 12.75 6.89 -3.08
CA SER A 35 11.73 6.97 -2.03
C SER A 35 10.96 8.27 -2.11
N GLU A 36 9.67 8.20 -1.79
CA GLU A 36 8.78 9.35 -1.71
C GLU A 36 7.72 9.15 -0.62
N PHE A 37 7.38 10.23 0.08
CA PHE A 37 6.20 10.23 0.94
C PHE A 37 4.94 10.42 0.09
N MET A 38 3.96 9.57 0.33
CA MET A 38 2.64 9.72 -0.28
C MET A 38 1.96 10.96 0.29
N ARG A 39 1.46 11.85 -0.60
CA ARG A 39 0.99 13.19 -0.18
C ARG A 39 -0.20 13.20 0.76
N ARG A 40 -1.04 12.17 0.75
CA ARG A 40 -2.34 12.16 1.45
C ARG A 40 -2.43 11.17 2.59
N VAL A 41 -1.46 10.26 2.70
CA VAL A 41 -1.45 9.17 3.68
C VAL A 41 -0.10 9.00 4.32
N SER A 42 -0.08 8.41 5.51
CA SER A 42 1.14 8.11 6.28
C SER A 42 1.93 6.93 5.69
N VAL A 43 2.39 7.07 4.46
CA VAL A 43 3.17 6.04 3.75
C VAL A 43 4.43 6.62 3.15
N LEU A 44 5.55 5.96 3.40
CA LEU A 44 6.78 6.13 2.64
C LEU A 44 6.88 5.01 1.62
N ARG A 45 6.79 5.36 0.33
CA ARG A 45 6.95 4.40 -0.77
C ARG A 45 8.40 4.34 -1.22
N VAL A 46 8.95 3.14 -1.29
CA VAL A 46 10.29 2.85 -1.82
C VAL A 46 10.12 2.02 -3.09
N ARG A 47 10.40 2.62 -4.25
CA ARG A 47 10.33 1.96 -5.57
C ARG A 47 11.68 1.39 -5.96
N PHE A 48 11.68 0.21 -6.55
CA PHE A 48 12.87 -0.45 -7.08
C PHE A 48 12.94 -0.34 -8.59
N GLY A 49 14.14 -0.47 -9.14
CA GLY A 49 14.34 -0.62 -10.57
C GLY A 49 13.88 -1.99 -11.09
N LEU A 50 13.89 -2.15 -12.42
CA LEU A 50 13.46 -3.36 -13.12
C LEU A 50 14.28 -4.62 -12.82
N GLU A 51 15.44 -4.45 -12.20
CA GLU A 51 16.32 -5.55 -11.76
C GLU A 51 15.74 -6.37 -10.60
N VAL A 52 14.75 -5.82 -9.85
CA VAL A 52 14.03 -6.57 -8.81
C VAL A 52 12.85 -7.29 -9.45
N THR A 53 13.00 -8.59 -9.69
CA THR A 53 12.01 -9.41 -10.42
C THR A 53 11.20 -10.34 -9.55
N ALA A 54 11.60 -10.54 -8.29
CA ALA A 54 10.95 -11.45 -7.34
C ALA A 54 11.11 -10.99 -5.89
N THR A 55 10.27 -11.53 -5.03
CA THR A 55 10.34 -11.32 -3.58
C THR A 55 10.12 -12.64 -2.84
N ALA A 56 10.82 -12.80 -1.70
CA ALA A 56 10.62 -13.91 -0.77
C ALA A 56 9.65 -13.59 0.36
N LEU A 57 9.17 -12.34 0.43
CA LEU A 57 8.20 -11.89 1.44
C LEU A 57 7.14 -11.00 0.80
N SER A 58 5.93 -11.02 1.38
CA SER A 58 4.81 -10.20 0.95
C SER A 58 4.62 -8.97 1.83
N ASP A 59 4.82 -9.13 3.12
CA ASP A 59 4.72 -8.06 4.12
C ASP A 59 5.47 -8.44 5.39
N GLN A 60 5.71 -7.43 6.23
CA GLN A 60 6.39 -7.60 7.51
C GLN A 60 5.78 -6.64 8.54
N LEU A 61 5.25 -7.20 9.63
CA LEU A 61 4.88 -6.41 10.81
C LEU A 61 6.17 -5.87 11.46
N ILE A 62 6.23 -4.57 11.69
CA ILE A 62 7.38 -3.89 12.32
C ILE A 62 7.03 -3.50 13.75
N ASP A 63 5.87 -2.84 13.95
CA ASP A 63 5.33 -2.44 15.25
C ASP A 63 6.32 -1.63 16.09
N SER A 64 7.01 -0.68 15.45
CA SER A 64 7.93 0.25 16.09
C SER A 64 7.27 1.61 16.35
N ALA A 65 7.99 2.51 17.02
CA ALA A 65 7.49 3.85 17.30
C ALA A 65 7.15 4.67 16.03
N LEU A 66 7.83 4.43 14.91
CA LEU A 66 7.65 5.19 13.66
C LEU A 66 7.01 4.39 12.53
N THR A 67 7.13 3.05 12.55
CA THR A 67 6.69 2.20 11.45
C THR A 67 5.82 1.06 11.97
N GLU A 68 4.62 0.94 11.43
CA GLU A 68 3.68 -0.13 11.77
C GLU A 68 3.98 -1.41 10.97
N ARG A 69 4.03 -1.29 9.65
CA ARG A 69 4.17 -2.43 8.73
C ARG A 69 4.83 -2.03 7.42
N ALA A 70 5.53 -2.96 6.82
CA ALA A 70 6.00 -2.89 5.44
C ALA A 70 5.18 -3.83 4.56
N TYR A 71 4.73 -3.36 3.42
CA TYR A 71 4.10 -4.16 2.37
C TYR A 71 5.00 -4.20 1.15
N VAL A 72 5.25 -5.39 0.61
CA VAL A 72 5.90 -5.55 -0.68
C VAL A 72 4.83 -5.70 -1.74
N VAL A 73 4.85 -4.83 -2.73
CA VAL A 73 3.77 -4.71 -3.70
C VAL A 73 4.32 -4.82 -5.12
N ARG A 74 3.65 -5.60 -5.96
CA ARG A 74 3.85 -5.56 -7.41
C ARG A 74 3.01 -4.43 -7.98
N GLY A 75 3.66 -3.41 -8.52
CA GLY A 75 3.02 -2.24 -9.11
C GLY A 75 2.31 -2.52 -10.44
N LEU A 76 1.44 -1.60 -10.87
CA LEU A 76 0.75 -1.65 -12.16
C LEU A 76 1.71 -1.67 -13.36
N ASP A 77 2.90 -1.13 -13.19
CA ASP A 77 3.99 -1.16 -14.19
C ASP A 77 4.82 -2.45 -14.16
N GLY A 78 4.47 -3.39 -13.25
CA GLY A 78 5.17 -4.65 -13.04
C GLY A 78 6.41 -4.53 -12.14
N GLN A 79 6.81 -3.32 -11.74
CA GLN A 79 7.94 -3.13 -10.83
C GLN A 79 7.51 -3.37 -9.37
N PHE A 80 8.47 -3.76 -8.54
CA PHE A 80 8.22 -3.88 -7.12
C PHE A 80 8.45 -2.55 -6.39
N PHE A 81 7.66 -2.33 -5.37
CA PHE A 81 7.91 -1.30 -4.37
C PHE A 81 7.62 -1.82 -2.97
N ILE A 82 8.12 -1.12 -1.97
CA ILE A 82 7.75 -1.33 -0.57
C ILE A 82 7.04 -0.09 -0.08
N ASP A 83 5.86 -0.27 0.51
CA ASP A 83 5.16 0.77 1.27
C ASP A 83 5.39 0.54 2.76
N LEU A 84 6.07 1.49 3.40
CA LEU A 84 6.21 1.55 4.85
C LEU A 84 5.04 2.38 5.40
N HIS A 85 4.12 1.72 6.09
CA HIS A 85 3.04 2.39 6.82
C HIS A 85 3.60 2.97 8.11
N LEU A 86 3.47 4.27 8.26
CA LEU A 86 4.06 5.00 9.37
C LEU A 86 3.04 5.20 10.51
N ALA A 87 3.45 4.83 11.71
CA ALA A 87 2.68 5.02 12.93
C ALA A 87 2.70 6.49 13.40
N ASN A 88 3.78 7.20 13.11
CA ASN A 88 3.99 8.61 13.45
C ASN A 88 4.68 9.37 12.32
N THR A 89 4.69 10.70 12.43
CA THR A 89 5.41 11.56 11.49
C THR A 89 6.90 11.28 11.50
N ALA A 90 7.48 11.18 10.31
CA ALA A 90 8.90 10.88 10.16
C ALA A 90 9.54 11.64 8.99
N GLU A 91 10.82 11.92 9.15
CA GLU A 91 11.72 12.26 8.06
C GLU A 91 12.49 11.00 7.64
N ALA A 92 12.66 10.81 6.34
CA ALA A 92 13.32 9.62 5.81
C ALA A 92 14.63 9.94 5.13
N ARG A 93 15.64 9.10 5.35
CA ARG A 93 16.88 9.09 4.60
C ARG A 93 17.15 7.69 4.07
N MET A 94 17.38 7.57 2.78
CA MET A 94 17.71 6.31 2.14
C MET A 94 19.19 6.26 1.79
N THR A 95 19.84 5.16 2.13
CA THR A 95 21.24 4.88 1.81
C THR A 95 21.38 3.45 1.28
N THR A 96 22.47 3.18 0.57
CA THR A 96 22.77 1.87 0.01
C THR A 96 24.10 1.35 0.54
N GLN A 97 24.20 0.04 0.63
CA GLN A 97 25.42 -0.68 1.02
C GLN A 97 25.67 -1.80 0.04
N SER A 98 26.93 -2.01 -0.37
CA SER A 98 27.38 -3.15 -1.15
C SER A 98 28.04 -4.19 -0.26
N SER A 99 28.07 -5.46 -0.74
CA SER A 99 28.75 -6.60 -0.12
C SER A 99 28.36 -6.90 1.34
N PRO A 100 27.11 -7.28 1.65
CA PRO A 100 26.03 -7.59 0.71
C PRO A 100 25.23 -6.35 0.30
N GLY A 101 24.55 -6.44 -0.85
CA GLY A 101 23.68 -5.41 -1.37
C GLY A 101 22.47 -5.18 -0.47
N ARG A 102 22.37 -3.99 0.10
CA ARG A 102 21.30 -3.57 1.02
C ARG A 102 20.81 -2.18 0.70
N LEU A 103 19.53 -1.97 0.91
CA LEU A 103 18.93 -0.66 1.01
C LEU A 103 18.59 -0.40 2.48
N ILE A 104 18.98 0.75 2.99
CA ILE A 104 18.77 1.16 4.38
C ILE A 104 17.92 2.41 4.38
N VAL A 105 16.79 2.37 5.05
CA VAL A 105 15.88 3.49 5.25
C VAL A 105 15.93 3.88 6.72
N ASP A 106 16.53 5.01 7.01
CA ASP A 106 16.54 5.64 8.33
C ASP A 106 15.33 6.55 8.45
N LEU A 107 14.48 6.30 9.44
CA LEU A 107 13.31 7.10 9.77
C LEU A 107 13.57 7.81 11.10
N ARG A 108 13.39 9.13 11.14
CA ARG A 108 13.51 9.94 12.37
C ARG A 108 12.20 10.64 12.63
N SER A 109 11.81 10.73 13.90
CA SER A 109 10.64 11.52 14.29
C SER A 109 10.78 12.96 13.82
N GLY A 110 9.78 13.47 13.10
CA GLY A 110 9.78 14.82 12.54
C GLY A 110 8.84 14.94 11.35
N GLY A 111 8.85 16.12 10.73
CA GLY A 111 7.99 16.43 9.58
C GLY A 111 6.58 16.87 9.97
N ASP A 112 5.77 17.17 8.94
CA ASP A 112 4.39 17.59 9.10
C ASP A 112 3.46 16.39 9.35
N PRO A 113 2.35 16.57 10.09
CA PRO A 113 1.34 15.54 10.29
C PRO A 113 0.77 15.05 8.96
N TYR A 114 0.60 13.74 8.82
CA TYR A 114 -0.08 13.15 7.67
C TYR A 114 -1.58 13.43 7.74
N PRO A 115 -2.23 13.75 6.60
CA PRO A 115 -3.67 14.02 6.57
C PRO A 115 -4.52 12.82 6.98
N ALA A 116 -4.06 11.60 6.67
CA ALA A 116 -4.75 10.36 6.96
C ALA A 116 -3.76 9.18 7.03
N THR A 117 -4.26 8.02 7.46
CA THR A 117 -3.61 6.72 7.32
C THR A 117 -4.32 5.91 6.23
N PRO A 118 -3.63 5.00 5.52
CA PRO A 118 -4.31 4.03 4.66
C PRO A 118 -5.34 3.23 5.45
N ALA A 119 -6.44 2.90 4.82
CA ALA A 119 -7.41 2.01 5.43
C ALA A 119 -7.02 0.55 5.16
N VAL A 120 -6.95 -0.25 6.20
CA VAL A 120 -6.48 -1.64 6.13
C VAL A 120 -7.50 -2.57 6.76
N ALA A 121 -7.89 -3.60 6.05
CA ALA A 121 -8.67 -4.71 6.59
C ALA A 121 -8.39 -5.98 5.80
N ASP A 122 -8.25 -7.10 6.51
CA ASP A 122 -7.99 -8.41 5.92
C ASP A 122 -6.84 -8.39 4.89
N LEU A 123 -7.17 -8.67 3.64
CA LEU A 123 -6.23 -8.70 2.51
C LEU A 123 -6.39 -7.47 1.58
N THR A 124 -6.89 -6.36 2.11
CA THR A 124 -7.10 -5.10 1.37
C THR A 124 -6.44 -3.92 2.08
N VAL A 125 -5.72 -3.13 1.32
CA VAL A 125 -5.24 -1.81 1.70
C VAL A 125 -5.78 -0.79 0.70
N VAL A 126 -6.47 0.23 1.17
CA VAL A 126 -6.93 1.36 0.37
C VAL A 126 -6.07 2.58 0.71
N VAL A 127 -5.36 3.07 -0.30
CA VAL A 127 -4.52 4.27 -0.22
C VAL A 127 -5.32 5.51 -0.59
N GLU A 128 -6.16 5.40 -1.61
CA GLU A 128 -7.12 6.41 -2.02
C GLU A 128 -8.48 5.77 -2.33
N PRO A 129 -9.59 6.45 -2.00
CA PRO A 129 -9.67 7.74 -1.33
C PRO A 129 -9.35 7.64 0.17
N VAL A 130 -8.96 8.76 0.76
CA VAL A 130 -8.96 8.91 2.24
C VAL A 130 -10.36 9.30 2.71
N PRO A 131 -10.74 9.00 3.97
CA PRO A 131 -12.00 9.44 4.54
C PRO A 131 -12.18 10.97 4.43
N GLY A 132 -13.38 11.42 4.08
CA GLY A 132 -13.72 12.83 3.95
C GLY A 132 -14.38 13.19 2.63
N LEU A 133 -14.14 14.43 2.16
CA LEU A 133 -14.77 14.95 0.96
C LEU A 133 -14.12 14.37 -0.30
N VAL A 134 -14.95 13.84 -1.18
CA VAL A 134 -14.55 13.29 -2.49
C VAL A 134 -15.42 13.88 -3.62
N SER A 135 -14.93 13.75 -4.86
CA SER A 135 -15.66 14.14 -6.07
C SER A 135 -15.62 13.02 -7.11
N TYR A 136 -16.53 13.07 -8.08
CA TYR A 136 -16.51 12.16 -9.23
C TYR A 136 -15.79 12.77 -10.43
N PRO A 137 -15.06 11.97 -11.24
CA PRO A 137 -14.81 10.55 -11.04
C PRO A 137 -14.03 10.27 -9.74
N LEU A 138 -14.46 9.25 -9.00
CA LEU A 138 -13.79 8.82 -7.77
C LEU A 138 -12.74 7.77 -8.12
N THR A 139 -11.47 8.12 -8.00
CA THR A 139 -10.35 7.18 -8.12
C THR A 139 -10.19 6.38 -6.84
N ILE A 140 -10.13 5.07 -6.97
CA ILE A 140 -9.87 4.13 -5.89
C ILE A 140 -8.55 3.42 -6.21
N SER A 141 -7.60 3.48 -5.29
CA SER A 141 -6.29 2.84 -5.46
C SER A 141 -5.82 2.23 -4.15
N GLY A 142 -5.01 1.19 -4.29
CA GLY A 142 -4.46 0.46 -3.17
C GLY A 142 -3.79 -0.81 -3.62
N TYR A 143 -3.72 -1.77 -2.72
CA TYR A 143 -3.22 -3.10 -3.05
C TYR A 143 -3.98 -4.17 -2.27
N SER A 144 -4.06 -5.35 -2.87
CA SER A 144 -4.76 -6.47 -2.27
C SER A 144 -4.02 -7.79 -2.50
N ARG A 145 -4.44 -8.80 -1.72
CA ARG A 145 -3.93 -10.16 -1.85
C ARG A 145 -5.08 -11.18 -1.82
N HIS A 146 -6.23 -10.76 -2.29
CA HIS A 146 -7.40 -11.62 -2.38
C HIS A 146 -7.24 -12.69 -3.46
N PHE A 147 -7.96 -13.80 -3.27
CA PHE A 147 -7.96 -14.92 -4.20
C PHE A 147 -8.32 -14.48 -5.63
N GLU A 148 -7.57 -14.96 -6.62
CA GLU A 148 -7.67 -14.59 -8.03
C GLU A 148 -7.49 -13.09 -8.32
N ALA A 149 -6.89 -12.35 -7.38
CA ALA A 149 -6.64 -10.92 -7.49
C ALA A 149 -7.91 -10.05 -7.68
N ASN A 150 -9.10 -10.58 -7.47
CA ASN A 150 -10.35 -9.84 -7.66
C ASN A 150 -10.50 -8.74 -6.60
N VAL A 151 -10.82 -7.53 -7.06
CA VAL A 151 -11.12 -6.38 -6.19
C VAL A 151 -12.45 -5.77 -6.64
N ILE A 152 -13.38 -5.65 -5.70
CA ILE A 152 -14.70 -5.07 -5.91
C ILE A 152 -14.77 -3.78 -5.09
N ALA A 153 -15.32 -2.71 -5.68
CA ALA A 153 -15.76 -1.54 -4.94
C ALA A 153 -17.28 -1.40 -5.03
N ARG A 154 -17.90 -1.03 -3.92
CA ARG A 154 -19.34 -0.74 -3.83
C ARG A 154 -19.55 0.59 -3.14
N LEU A 155 -20.29 1.47 -3.81
CA LEU A 155 -20.77 2.71 -3.21
C LEU A 155 -22.24 2.54 -2.81
N ARG A 156 -22.54 2.82 -1.55
CA ARG A 156 -23.88 2.74 -0.96
C ARG A 156 -24.28 4.08 -0.37
N ALA A 157 -25.48 4.51 -0.65
CA ALA A 157 -26.09 5.67 -0.03
C ALA A 157 -27.58 5.42 0.16
N ASP A 158 -28.15 5.98 1.23
CA ASP A 158 -29.57 5.81 1.56
C ASP A 158 -30.46 6.27 0.40
N GLY A 159 -31.41 5.40 0.01
CA GLY A 159 -32.37 5.68 -1.05
C GLY A 159 -31.83 5.64 -2.49
N ASN A 160 -30.56 5.28 -2.68
CA ASN A 160 -29.95 5.18 -3.99
C ASN A 160 -29.62 3.70 -4.34
N PRO A 161 -29.63 3.33 -5.64
CA PRO A 161 -29.10 2.06 -6.07
C PRO A 161 -27.61 1.94 -5.73
N GLU A 162 -27.15 0.74 -5.39
CA GLU A 162 -25.73 0.47 -5.20
C GLU A 162 -24.96 0.62 -6.54
N THR A 163 -23.84 1.32 -6.50
CA THR A 163 -22.92 1.42 -7.63
C THR A 163 -21.74 0.48 -7.38
N GLN A 164 -21.45 -0.40 -8.34
CA GLN A 164 -20.36 -1.36 -8.24
C GLN A 164 -19.35 -1.17 -9.37
N ALA A 165 -18.07 -1.34 -9.03
CA ALA A 165 -16.96 -1.46 -9.97
C ALA A 165 -16.10 -2.66 -9.59
N VAL A 166 -15.41 -3.26 -10.57
CA VAL A 166 -14.53 -4.42 -10.38
C VAL A 166 -13.24 -4.21 -11.13
N THR A 167 -12.13 -4.59 -10.54
CA THR A 167 -10.80 -4.61 -11.15
C THR A 167 -10.02 -5.84 -10.71
N THR A 168 -8.81 -5.98 -11.22
CA THR A 168 -7.89 -7.06 -10.85
C THR A 168 -6.60 -6.44 -10.36
N ALA A 169 -6.11 -6.87 -9.21
CA ALA A 169 -4.80 -6.52 -8.70
C ALA A 169 -3.69 -7.21 -9.52
N THR A 170 -2.49 -6.68 -9.51
CA THR A 170 -1.37 -7.17 -10.33
C THR A 170 -0.77 -8.49 -9.84
N ASP A 171 -0.98 -8.85 -8.59
CA ASP A 171 -0.54 -10.11 -7.97
C ASP A 171 -1.48 -10.50 -6.81
N TRP A 172 -1.43 -11.75 -6.39
CA TRP A 172 -2.11 -12.27 -5.21
C TRP A 172 -1.42 -13.51 -4.63
N THR A 173 -0.47 -14.06 -5.36
CA THR A 173 0.20 -15.34 -5.04
C THR A 173 1.50 -15.14 -4.29
N GLU A 174 2.39 -14.32 -4.83
CA GLU A 174 3.73 -14.10 -4.27
C GLU A 174 3.73 -12.91 -3.30
N THR A 175 3.00 -11.84 -3.66
CA THR A 175 3.01 -10.59 -2.91
C THR A 175 1.67 -9.87 -3.01
N TRP A 176 1.60 -8.65 -2.50
CA TRP A 176 0.45 -7.76 -2.70
C TRP A 176 0.46 -7.22 -4.11
N GLY A 177 -0.70 -7.17 -4.75
CA GLY A 177 -0.88 -6.59 -6.08
C GLY A 177 -1.51 -5.21 -6.01
N GLU A 178 -0.90 -4.23 -6.68
CA GLU A 178 -1.48 -2.89 -6.81
C GLU A 178 -2.74 -2.95 -7.68
N PHE A 179 -3.75 -2.16 -7.33
CA PHE A 179 -4.94 -1.95 -8.13
C PHE A 179 -5.30 -0.47 -8.22
N THR A 180 -5.96 -0.09 -9.30
CA THR A 180 -6.62 1.20 -9.45
C THR A 180 -7.82 1.08 -10.36
N PHE A 181 -8.85 1.86 -10.10
CA PHE A 181 -10.03 2.00 -10.96
C PHE A 181 -10.82 3.25 -10.57
N ASP A 182 -11.69 3.72 -11.49
CA ASP A 182 -12.51 4.89 -11.28
C ASP A 182 -13.99 4.52 -11.22
N ILE A 183 -14.72 5.16 -10.32
CA ILE A 183 -16.18 5.22 -10.37
C ILE A 183 -16.55 6.57 -10.98
N PRO A 184 -17.07 6.59 -12.23
CA PRO A 184 -17.25 7.84 -12.97
C PRO A 184 -18.34 8.76 -12.39
N THR A 185 -19.36 8.15 -11.78
CA THR A 185 -20.51 8.87 -11.18
C THR A 185 -21.06 8.08 -10.02
N GLY A 186 -21.72 8.74 -9.10
CA GLY A 186 -22.36 8.09 -7.96
C GLY A 186 -23.30 9.07 -7.22
N PRO A 187 -23.88 8.64 -6.08
CA PRO A 187 -24.74 9.48 -5.25
C PRO A 187 -23.95 10.61 -4.61
N GLU A 188 -24.61 11.76 -4.40
CA GLU A 188 -24.10 12.87 -3.61
C GLU A 188 -24.41 12.70 -2.12
N GLY A 189 -23.67 13.41 -1.26
CA GLY A 189 -23.82 13.39 0.19
C GLY A 189 -23.05 12.23 0.83
N ARG A 190 -23.58 11.70 1.91
CA ARG A 190 -22.93 10.62 2.65
C ARG A 190 -23.01 9.31 1.89
N VAL A 191 -21.86 8.72 1.64
CA VAL A 191 -21.72 7.41 0.98
C VAL A 191 -20.82 6.51 1.79
N GLU A 192 -21.12 5.23 1.80
CA GLU A 192 -20.24 4.18 2.27
C GLU A 192 -19.56 3.55 1.06
N LEU A 193 -18.23 3.51 1.07
CA LEU A 193 -17.44 2.79 0.10
C LEU A 193 -16.91 1.50 0.73
N PHE A 194 -17.30 0.37 0.18
CA PHE A 194 -16.64 -0.92 0.43
C PHE A 194 -15.59 -1.17 -0.67
N VAL A 195 -14.41 -1.66 -0.29
CA VAL A 195 -13.35 -2.14 -1.21
C VAL A 195 -12.80 -3.45 -0.69
N GLY A 196 -12.87 -4.50 -1.49
CA GLY A 196 -12.41 -5.84 -1.09
C GLY A 196 -12.88 -6.92 -2.06
N GLN A 197 -13.27 -8.06 -1.54
CA GLN A 197 -13.92 -9.13 -2.31
C GLN A 197 -15.12 -9.72 -1.58
N GLU A 198 -15.91 -10.52 -2.27
CA GLU A 198 -16.85 -11.45 -1.65
C GLU A 198 -16.14 -12.75 -1.33
N SER A 199 -16.30 -13.21 -0.09
CA SER A 199 -15.80 -14.51 0.32
C SER A 199 -16.40 -15.61 -0.56
N PRO A 200 -15.59 -16.44 -1.22
CA PRO A 200 -16.10 -17.54 -2.02
C PRO A 200 -16.80 -18.63 -1.18
N ARG A 201 -16.65 -18.55 0.14
CA ARG A 201 -17.22 -19.52 1.07
C ARG A 201 -18.68 -19.25 1.37
N ASP A 202 -19.08 -18.02 1.60
CA ASP A 202 -20.40 -17.65 2.10
C ASP A 202 -20.96 -16.34 1.54
N GLY A 203 -20.20 -15.66 0.66
CA GLY A 203 -20.59 -14.40 0.06
C GLY A 203 -20.47 -13.18 0.99
N SER A 204 -19.86 -13.33 2.17
CA SER A 204 -19.61 -12.18 3.05
C SER A 204 -18.58 -11.24 2.44
N GLU A 205 -18.70 -9.95 2.75
CA GLU A 205 -17.74 -8.95 2.32
C GLU A 205 -16.49 -8.99 3.20
N GLU A 206 -15.32 -9.19 2.56
CA GLU A 206 -13.99 -9.18 3.17
C GLU A 206 -13.20 -7.99 2.60
N GLY A 207 -12.95 -6.96 3.42
CA GLY A 207 -12.26 -5.76 2.97
C GLY A 207 -12.50 -4.52 3.84
N VAL A 208 -12.24 -3.36 3.25
CA VAL A 208 -12.28 -2.05 3.90
C VAL A 208 -13.62 -1.37 3.68
N TYR A 209 -14.13 -0.70 4.73
CA TYR A 209 -15.26 0.21 4.64
C TYR A 209 -14.81 1.64 4.95
N LEU A 210 -15.17 2.58 4.11
CA LEU A 210 -14.87 4.00 4.25
C LEU A 210 -16.14 4.83 4.22
N ALA A 211 -16.29 5.73 5.19
CA ALA A 211 -17.33 6.75 5.16
C ALA A 211 -16.79 7.98 4.40
N LEU A 212 -17.50 8.36 3.34
CA LEU A 212 -17.12 9.47 2.47
C LEU A 212 -18.27 10.50 2.42
N GLU A 213 -17.92 11.73 2.05
CA GLU A 213 -18.88 12.79 1.70
C GLU A 213 -18.67 13.15 0.24
N ALA A 214 -19.55 12.70 -0.64
CA ALA A 214 -19.44 12.92 -2.07
C ALA A 214 -20.08 14.26 -2.45
N GLY A 215 -19.26 15.19 -2.97
CA GLY A 215 -19.72 16.43 -3.59
C GLY A 215 -20.11 16.20 -5.05
N GLY A 216 -20.91 17.12 -5.62
CA GLY A 216 -21.20 17.13 -7.05
C GLY A 216 -19.91 17.26 -7.90
N PRO A 217 -20.03 17.08 -9.24
CA PRO A 217 -18.88 17.17 -10.13
C PRO A 217 -18.16 18.50 -9.99
N ALA A 218 -16.83 18.45 -9.94
CA ALA A 218 -15.96 19.62 -9.86
C ALA A 218 -16.00 20.44 -11.16
#